data_2171fa4232a73fe7eafe3370197323f4
#
_entry.id   2171fa4232a73fe7eafe3370197323f4
#
_cell.length_a   1.000
_cell.length_b   1.000
_cell.length_c   1.000
_cell.angle_alpha   90.00
_cell.angle_beta   90.00
_cell.angle_gamma   90.00
#
_symmetry.space_group_name_H-M   'P 1'
#
loop_
_entity.id
_entity.type
_entity.pdbx_description
1 polymer ?
#
loop_
_entity_poly.entity_id
_entity_poly.type
_entity_poly.pdbx_seq_one_letter_code
_entity_poly.pdbx_strand_id
1 'polypeptide(L)'
;KYLEDFINAGADIITIHPEATDDLSSSISEIKNLNKKVGVSLNPKTRIDTIIDHLKEIDLVLIMSVNPGFGGQEFMPEVLDKIKELKKIQKKQELDFDIEIDGGINFDNAKSAIEAGANILVSGTTIFKKNNGDIKRNIELLKSKWFHDLFKSIFFEFN
;
A
#
# COMPACT_ATOMS: atom_id res chain seq x y z
N LYS A 1 1.15 -14.06 -15.30
CA LYS A 1 0.16 -14.54 -16.30
C LYS A 1 -0.60 -13.40 -16.95
N TYR A 2 -0.96 -12.32 -16.25
CA TYR A 2 -1.82 -11.24 -16.77
C TYR A 2 -1.09 -9.89 -16.88
N LEU A 3 0.24 -9.86 -16.80
CA LEU A 3 1.02 -8.60 -16.81
C LEU A 3 0.76 -7.78 -18.07
N GLU A 4 0.87 -8.40 -19.24
CA GLU A 4 0.63 -7.72 -20.52
C GLU A 4 -0.80 -7.18 -20.63
N ASP A 5 -1.80 -7.93 -20.15
CA ASP A 5 -3.21 -7.51 -20.20
C ASP A 5 -3.44 -6.24 -19.38
N PHE A 6 -2.89 -6.17 -18.16
CA PHE A 6 -2.96 -4.97 -17.30
C PHE A 6 -2.22 -3.78 -17.90
N ILE A 7 -1.05 -4.02 -18.49
CA ILE A 7 -0.26 -2.97 -19.12
C ILE A 7 -0.97 -2.40 -20.35
N ASN A 8 -1.52 -3.27 -21.20
CA ASN A 8 -2.28 -2.87 -22.37
C ASN A 8 -3.58 -2.14 -22.00
N ALA A 9 -4.16 -2.47 -20.84
CA ALA A 9 -5.29 -1.75 -20.26
C ALA A 9 -4.91 -0.37 -19.65
N GLY A 10 -3.61 -0.01 -19.58
CA GLY A 10 -3.14 1.30 -19.15
C GLY A 10 -2.60 1.36 -17.72
N ALA A 11 -2.27 0.23 -17.08
CA ALA A 11 -1.67 0.25 -15.75
C ALA A 11 -0.30 0.96 -15.76
N ASP A 12 -0.06 1.83 -14.80
CA ASP A 12 1.23 2.53 -14.57
C ASP A 12 2.09 1.83 -13.52
N ILE A 13 1.45 1.16 -12.56
CA ILE A 13 2.10 0.39 -11.50
C ILE A 13 1.46 -1.00 -11.48
N ILE A 14 2.28 -2.03 -11.38
CA ILE A 14 1.84 -3.41 -11.17
C ILE A 14 2.28 -3.84 -9.78
N THR A 15 1.31 -4.13 -8.92
CA THR A 15 1.59 -4.61 -7.56
C THR A 15 1.36 -6.12 -7.49
N ILE A 16 2.36 -6.84 -6.99
CA ILE A 16 2.35 -8.30 -6.85
C ILE A 16 2.55 -8.71 -5.40
N HIS A 17 1.98 -9.85 -5.01
CA HIS A 17 2.29 -10.50 -3.74
C HIS A 17 3.47 -11.47 -3.93
N PRO A 18 4.46 -11.50 -3.02
CA PRO A 18 5.54 -12.50 -3.07
C PRO A 18 5.01 -13.94 -3.11
N GLU A 19 3.89 -14.19 -2.43
CA GLU A 19 3.24 -15.50 -2.38
C GLU A 19 2.55 -15.90 -3.70
N ALA A 20 2.39 -14.97 -4.64
CA ALA A 20 1.74 -15.22 -5.92
C ALA A 20 2.74 -15.54 -7.06
N THR A 21 4.04 -15.61 -6.75
CA THR A 21 5.10 -15.91 -7.72
C THR A 21 6.11 -16.90 -7.14
N ASP A 22 6.64 -17.76 -7.98
CA ASP A 22 7.73 -18.68 -7.61
C ASP A 22 9.09 -17.97 -7.57
N ASP A 23 9.23 -16.84 -8.28
CA ASP A 23 10.45 -16.03 -8.34
C ASP A 23 10.11 -14.54 -8.38
N LEU A 24 10.24 -13.90 -7.22
CA LEU A 24 9.95 -12.47 -7.06
C LEU A 24 10.92 -11.60 -7.89
N SER A 25 12.20 -11.96 -7.93
CA SER A 25 13.22 -11.22 -8.69
C SER A 25 12.91 -11.21 -10.19
N SER A 26 12.55 -12.37 -10.74
CA SER A 26 12.14 -12.49 -12.13
C SER A 26 10.89 -11.65 -12.42
N SER A 27 9.89 -11.71 -11.55
CA SER A 27 8.64 -10.93 -11.70
C SER A 27 8.88 -9.42 -11.65
N ILE A 28 9.74 -8.94 -10.75
CA ILE A 28 10.15 -7.52 -10.68
C ILE A 28 10.83 -7.11 -11.99
N SER A 29 11.79 -7.91 -12.45
CA SER A 29 12.54 -7.65 -13.69
C SER A 29 11.61 -7.61 -14.91
N GLU A 30 10.64 -8.50 -15.00
CA GLU A 30 9.66 -8.54 -16.09
C GLU A 30 8.82 -7.25 -16.13
N ILE A 31 8.30 -6.79 -14.98
CA ILE A 31 7.52 -5.55 -14.90
C ILE A 31 8.38 -4.34 -15.33
N LYS A 32 9.62 -4.27 -14.87
CA LYS A 32 10.54 -3.18 -15.22
C LYS A 32 10.91 -3.17 -16.71
N ASN A 33 11.12 -4.33 -17.31
CA ASN A 33 11.40 -4.46 -18.74
C ASN A 33 10.24 -3.96 -19.61
N LEU A 34 9.02 -3.97 -19.07
CA LEU A 34 7.83 -3.40 -19.69
C LEU A 34 7.65 -1.89 -19.39
N ASN A 35 8.68 -1.24 -18.80
CA ASN A 35 8.69 0.18 -18.42
C ASN A 35 7.56 0.57 -17.46
N LYS A 36 7.21 -0.31 -16.53
CA LYS A 36 6.20 -0.05 -15.51
C LYS A 36 6.82 0.00 -14.12
N LYS A 37 6.14 0.72 -13.21
CA LYS A 37 6.51 0.76 -11.81
C LYS A 37 6.15 -0.55 -11.13
N VAL A 38 6.98 -0.95 -10.16
CA VAL A 38 6.83 -2.17 -9.40
C VAL A 38 6.30 -1.88 -8.02
N GLY A 39 5.14 -2.45 -7.69
CA GLY A 39 4.64 -2.56 -6.32
C GLY A 39 4.81 -3.98 -5.79
N VAL A 40 5.09 -4.11 -4.50
CA VAL A 40 5.05 -5.41 -3.80
C VAL A 40 4.16 -5.31 -2.59
N SER A 41 3.18 -6.22 -2.48
CA SER A 41 2.21 -6.27 -1.39
C SER A 41 2.58 -7.34 -0.37
N LEU A 42 2.63 -6.97 0.91
CA LEU A 42 2.89 -7.88 2.02
C LEU A 42 1.62 -8.13 2.84
N ASN A 43 1.21 -9.37 2.94
CA ASN A 43 0.15 -9.79 3.86
C ASN A 43 0.53 -9.53 5.34
N PRO A 44 -0.43 -9.49 6.27
CA PRO A 44 -0.12 -9.24 7.69
C PRO A 44 0.94 -10.17 8.27
N LYS A 45 0.97 -11.42 7.83
CA LYS A 45 1.92 -12.44 8.30
C LYS A 45 3.23 -12.49 7.51
N THR A 46 3.28 -11.89 6.32
CA THR A 46 4.48 -11.90 5.47
C THR A 46 5.52 -10.94 6.03
N ARG A 47 6.74 -11.42 6.22
CA ARG A 47 7.85 -10.65 6.80
C ARG A 47 8.50 -9.74 5.75
N ILE A 48 9.08 -8.64 6.20
CA ILE A 48 9.83 -7.71 5.34
C ILE A 48 11.06 -8.40 4.71
N ASP A 49 11.66 -9.36 5.41
CA ASP A 49 12.82 -10.10 4.91
C ASP A 49 12.60 -10.69 3.51
N THR A 50 11.35 -11.00 3.15
CA THR A 50 11.00 -11.54 1.82
C THR A 50 11.26 -10.57 0.67
N ILE A 51 11.37 -9.26 0.94
CA ILE A 51 11.53 -8.22 -0.07
C ILE A 51 12.77 -7.34 0.15
N ILE A 52 13.51 -7.55 1.24
CA ILE A 52 14.57 -6.61 1.67
C ILE A 52 15.66 -6.42 0.60
N ASP A 53 16.02 -7.49 -0.10
CA ASP A 53 17.04 -7.46 -1.14
C ASP A 53 16.55 -6.79 -2.44
N HIS A 54 15.24 -6.63 -2.58
CA HIS A 54 14.59 -6.05 -3.76
C HIS A 54 14.16 -4.58 -3.58
N LEU A 55 14.27 -4.02 -2.38
CA LEU A 55 13.75 -2.67 -2.07
C LEU A 55 14.31 -1.56 -2.98
N LYS A 56 15.50 -1.74 -3.56
CA LYS A 56 16.09 -0.79 -4.53
C LYS A 56 15.39 -0.79 -5.89
N GLU A 57 14.66 -1.84 -6.17
CA GLU A 57 13.99 -2.06 -7.45
C GLU A 57 12.47 -1.82 -7.36
N ILE A 58 11.96 -1.66 -6.15
CA ILE A 58 10.54 -1.49 -5.84
C ILE A 58 10.21 0.00 -5.77
N ASP A 59 9.14 0.42 -6.43
CA ASP A 59 8.62 1.80 -6.40
C ASP A 59 7.53 1.98 -5.32
N LEU A 60 6.90 0.89 -4.87
CA LEU A 60 5.81 0.91 -3.90
C LEU A 60 5.79 -0.37 -3.06
N VAL A 61 5.72 -0.23 -1.73
CA VAL A 61 5.46 -1.35 -0.81
C VAL A 61 4.07 -1.17 -0.21
N LEU A 62 3.16 -2.08 -0.53
CA LEU A 62 1.81 -2.12 0.03
C LEU A 62 1.79 -3.03 1.26
N ILE A 63 1.36 -2.51 2.40
CA ILE A 63 1.15 -3.29 3.62
C ILE A 63 -0.34 -3.57 3.79
N MET A 64 -0.71 -4.84 3.71
CA MET A 64 -2.07 -5.26 4.02
C MET A 64 -2.30 -5.23 5.53
N SER A 65 -3.34 -4.54 5.96
CA SER A 65 -3.76 -4.43 7.36
C SER A 65 -5.00 -5.24 7.70
N VAL A 66 -5.36 -6.16 6.84
CA VAL A 66 -6.40 -7.18 7.01
C VAL A 66 -5.92 -8.50 6.40
N ASN A 67 -6.52 -9.62 6.81
CA ASN A 67 -6.21 -10.89 6.15
C ASN A 67 -6.83 -10.96 4.75
N PRO A 68 -6.21 -11.71 3.81
CA PRO A 68 -6.80 -11.94 2.51
C PRO A 68 -8.21 -12.55 2.62
N GLY A 69 -9.14 -12.10 1.76
CA GLY A 69 -10.48 -12.69 1.69
C GLY A 69 -11.56 -11.72 1.26
N PHE A 70 -12.03 -10.85 2.14
CA PHE A 70 -13.17 -9.96 1.86
C PHE A 70 -12.96 -8.56 2.44
N GLY A 71 -13.63 -7.59 1.86
CA GLY A 71 -13.56 -6.19 2.31
C GLY A 71 -14.34 -5.94 3.61
N GLY A 72 -14.06 -4.80 4.27
CA GLY A 72 -14.76 -4.39 5.51
C GLY A 72 -14.30 -5.09 6.78
N GLN A 73 -13.15 -5.78 6.75
CA GLN A 73 -12.52 -6.38 7.93
C GLN A 73 -11.98 -5.29 8.87
N GLU A 74 -11.75 -5.67 10.13
CA GLU A 74 -11.13 -4.80 11.12
C GLU A 74 -9.63 -4.63 10.85
N PHE A 75 -9.17 -3.41 11.07
CA PHE A 75 -7.77 -3.02 10.95
C PHE A 75 -6.90 -3.75 11.98
N MET A 76 -5.77 -4.27 11.54
CA MET A 76 -4.78 -4.97 12.35
C MET A 76 -3.63 -4.00 12.73
N PRO A 77 -3.62 -3.44 13.94
CA PRO A 77 -2.65 -2.39 14.32
C PRO A 77 -1.20 -2.89 14.39
N GLU A 78 -0.97 -4.18 14.56
CA GLU A 78 0.36 -4.78 14.61
C GLU A 78 1.16 -4.60 13.31
N VAL A 79 0.49 -4.40 12.17
CA VAL A 79 1.18 -4.16 10.90
C VAL A 79 1.88 -2.80 10.84
N LEU A 80 1.53 -1.87 11.73
CA LEU A 80 2.18 -0.57 11.81
C LEU A 80 3.69 -0.68 12.13
N ASP A 81 4.09 -1.74 12.83
CA ASP A 81 5.50 -1.97 13.14
C ASP A 81 6.30 -2.32 11.86
N LYS A 82 5.69 -3.01 10.89
CA LYS A 82 6.30 -3.19 9.56
C LYS A 82 6.53 -1.86 8.85
N ILE A 83 5.55 -0.97 8.88
CA ILE A 83 5.67 0.36 8.24
C ILE A 83 6.82 1.14 8.87
N LYS A 84 6.91 1.15 10.21
CA LYS A 84 8.02 1.79 10.93
C LYS A 84 9.39 1.20 10.56
N GLU A 85 9.46 -0.12 10.41
CA GLU A 85 10.68 -0.81 10.00
C GLU A 85 11.07 -0.46 8.57
N LEU A 86 10.14 -0.51 7.61
CA LEU A 86 10.36 -0.06 6.22
C LEU A 86 10.84 1.38 6.18
N LYS A 87 10.24 2.27 6.97
CA LYS A 87 10.64 3.68 7.05
C LYS A 87 12.06 3.87 7.57
N LYS A 88 12.49 3.05 8.54
CA LYS A 88 13.87 3.03 9.04
C LYS A 88 14.85 2.55 7.96
N ILE A 89 14.51 1.48 7.24
CA ILE A 89 15.33 0.94 6.15
C ILE A 89 15.44 1.98 5.03
N GLN A 90 14.32 2.55 4.59
CA GLN A 90 14.24 3.59 3.58
C GLN A 90 15.20 4.73 3.89
N LYS A 91 15.13 5.27 5.13
CA LYS A 91 16.00 6.36 5.59
C LYS A 91 17.47 5.95 5.65
N LYS A 92 17.77 4.75 6.17
CA LYS A 92 19.14 4.26 6.35
C LYS A 92 19.87 3.99 5.04
N GLN A 93 19.12 3.54 4.03
CA GLN A 93 19.67 3.15 2.72
C GLN A 93 19.39 4.18 1.63
N GLU A 94 18.80 5.35 1.99
CA GLU A 94 18.45 6.43 1.05
C GLU A 94 17.60 5.94 -0.14
N LEU A 95 16.61 5.06 0.16
CA LEU A 95 15.73 4.49 -0.84
C LEU A 95 14.50 5.40 -1.08
N ASP A 96 14.00 5.40 -2.31
CA ASP A 96 12.82 6.16 -2.72
C ASP A 96 11.73 5.23 -3.24
N PHE A 97 10.88 4.73 -2.33
CA PHE A 97 9.66 3.99 -2.63
C PHE A 97 8.51 4.51 -1.79
N ASP A 98 7.29 4.39 -2.29
CA ASP A 98 6.10 4.72 -1.53
C ASP A 98 5.72 3.60 -0.56
N ILE A 99 5.15 3.96 0.60
CA ILE A 99 4.61 3.01 1.57
C ILE A 99 3.11 3.20 1.61
N GLU A 100 2.40 2.21 1.09
CA GLU A 100 0.95 2.16 1.04
C GLU A 100 0.42 1.22 2.12
N ILE A 101 -0.77 1.53 2.66
CA ILE A 101 -1.48 0.66 3.57
C ILE A 101 -2.92 0.47 3.12
N ASP A 102 -3.38 -0.79 3.08
CA ASP A 102 -4.75 -1.15 2.73
C ASP A 102 -5.34 -2.16 3.72
N GLY A 103 -6.58 -1.89 4.11
CA GLY A 103 -7.39 -2.74 4.97
C GLY A 103 -7.92 -2.02 6.22
N GLY A 104 -9.24 -1.79 6.28
CA GLY A 104 -9.92 -1.25 7.46
C GLY A 104 -9.53 0.18 7.86
N ILE A 105 -8.93 0.94 6.95
CA ILE A 105 -8.55 2.35 7.21
C ILE A 105 -9.78 3.22 7.43
N ASN A 106 -9.77 3.96 8.53
CA ASN A 106 -10.86 4.83 8.97
C ASN A 106 -10.36 6.09 9.67
N PHE A 107 -11.29 6.93 10.17
CA PHE A 107 -10.95 8.21 10.80
C PHE A 107 -10.13 8.08 12.08
N ASP A 108 -10.19 6.94 12.77
CA ASP A 108 -9.54 6.72 14.05
C ASP A 108 -8.10 6.21 13.88
N ASN A 109 -7.84 5.36 12.88
CA ASN A 109 -6.55 4.71 12.67
C ASN A 109 -5.69 5.36 11.58
N ALA A 110 -6.26 6.17 10.69
CA ALA A 110 -5.53 6.85 9.61
C ALA A 110 -4.30 7.63 10.13
N LYS A 111 -4.46 8.35 11.26
CA LYS A 111 -3.37 9.12 11.86
C LYS A 111 -2.21 8.21 12.28
N SER A 112 -2.49 7.08 12.92
CA SER A 112 -1.46 6.15 13.36
C SER A 112 -0.70 5.50 12.19
N ALA A 113 -1.40 5.24 11.07
CA ALA A 113 -0.77 4.73 9.85
C ALA A 113 0.22 5.74 9.25
N ILE A 114 -0.16 7.02 9.22
CA ILE A 114 0.67 8.12 8.74
C ILE A 114 1.90 8.30 9.64
N GLU A 115 1.69 8.37 10.96
CA GLU A 115 2.76 8.53 11.94
C GLU A 115 3.75 7.34 11.91
N ALA A 116 3.28 6.15 11.55
CA ALA A 116 4.15 5.00 11.32
C ALA A 116 5.04 5.17 10.08
N GLY A 117 4.61 5.97 9.09
CA GLY A 117 5.37 6.29 7.89
C GLY A 117 4.69 5.97 6.57
N ALA A 118 3.41 5.55 6.57
CA ALA A 118 2.65 5.40 5.34
C ALA A 118 2.42 6.77 4.68
N ASN A 119 2.60 6.85 3.36
CA ASN A 119 2.34 8.05 2.58
C ASN A 119 1.21 7.86 1.55
N ILE A 120 0.63 6.66 1.49
CA ILE A 120 -0.55 6.32 0.72
C ILE A 120 -1.51 5.54 1.61
N LEU A 121 -2.79 5.93 1.65
CA LEU A 121 -3.86 5.21 2.34
C LEU A 121 -4.88 4.69 1.34
N VAL A 122 -5.28 3.42 1.45
CA VAL A 122 -6.43 2.86 0.74
C VAL A 122 -7.60 2.76 1.71
N SER A 123 -8.74 3.33 1.35
CA SER A 123 -9.92 3.35 2.19
C SER A 123 -11.20 3.29 1.36
N GLY A 124 -11.91 2.18 1.41
CA GLY A 124 -13.19 2.00 0.73
C GLY A 124 -14.38 2.33 1.63
N THR A 125 -14.69 1.43 2.58
CA THR A 125 -15.88 1.52 3.45
C THR A 125 -16.03 2.89 4.14
N THR A 126 -14.95 3.48 4.62
CA THR A 126 -15.00 4.79 5.30
C THR A 126 -15.42 5.89 4.34
N ILE A 127 -14.90 5.89 3.13
CA ILE A 127 -15.18 6.94 2.14
C ILE A 127 -16.61 6.81 1.60
N PHE A 128 -17.04 5.60 1.26
CA PHE A 128 -18.30 5.40 0.57
C PHE A 128 -19.51 5.19 1.49
N LYS A 129 -19.33 4.79 2.76
CA LYS A 129 -20.45 4.43 3.65
C LYS A 129 -20.59 5.33 4.89
N LYS A 130 -19.52 6.01 5.36
CA LYS A 130 -19.61 6.90 6.51
C LYS A 130 -20.28 8.22 6.14
N ASN A 131 -20.85 8.91 7.16
CA ASN A 131 -21.51 10.20 7.00
C ASN A 131 -22.57 10.21 5.86
N ASN A 132 -23.40 9.15 5.80
CA ASN A 132 -24.43 8.96 4.77
C ASN A 132 -23.88 8.95 3.33
N GLY A 133 -22.64 8.51 3.15
CA GLY A 133 -22.00 8.43 1.83
C GLY A 133 -21.51 9.78 1.30
N ASP A 134 -21.33 10.78 2.15
CA ASP A 134 -20.73 12.06 1.75
C ASP A 134 -19.23 11.88 1.49
N ILE A 135 -18.91 11.47 0.26
CA ILE A 135 -17.55 11.15 -0.20
C ILE A 135 -16.60 12.32 0.02
N LYS A 136 -17.01 13.54 -0.35
CA LYS A 136 -16.16 14.73 -0.23
C LYS A 136 -15.77 14.97 1.22
N ARG A 137 -16.78 15.01 2.12
CA ARG A 137 -16.56 15.18 3.56
C ARG A 137 -15.67 14.08 4.13
N ASN A 138 -15.88 12.82 3.73
CA ASN A 138 -15.11 11.68 4.22
C ASN A 138 -13.63 11.77 3.80
N ILE A 139 -13.36 12.19 2.57
CA ILE A 139 -12.00 12.45 2.09
C ILE A 139 -11.36 13.62 2.87
N GLU A 140 -12.08 14.72 3.08
CA GLU A 140 -11.58 15.87 3.84
C GLU A 140 -11.26 15.49 5.30
N LEU A 141 -12.11 14.67 5.94
CA LEU A 141 -11.86 14.16 7.29
C LEU A 141 -10.64 13.25 7.36
N LEU A 142 -10.44 12.38 6.38
CA LEU A 142 -9.22 11.56 6.29
C LEU A 142 -7.99 12.47 6.08
N LYS A 143 -8.05 13.42 5.15
CA LYS A 143 -6.96 14.38 4.88
C LYS A 143 -6.62 15.23 6.08
N SER A 144 -7.57 15.62 6.92
CA SER A 144 -7.32 16.43 8.12
C SER A 144 -6.47 15.74 9.19
N LYS A 145 -6.24 14.43 9.06
CA LYS A 145 -5.37 13.67 9.97
C LYS A 145 -3.87 13.84 9.64
N TRP A 146 -3.54 14.54 8.56
CA TRP A 146 -2.20 14.70 8.00
C TRP A 146 -1.54 16.01 8.45
N PHE A 147 -0.24 15.97 8.75
CA PHE A 147 0.60 17.16 8.78
C PHE A 147 1.06 17.47 7.35
N HIS A 148 1.02 18.72 6.95
CA HIS A 148 0.97 19.22 5.57
C HIS A 148 2.01 18.72 4.54
N ASP A 149 3.12 18.09 4.93
CA ASP A 149 4.25 17.87 4.02
C ASP A 149 4.54 16.40 3.63
N LEU A 150 3.77 15.41 4.12
CA LEU A 150 4.11 13.99 3.92
C LEU A 150 3.14 13.20 3.04
N PHE A 151 2.09 13.84 2.54
CA PHE A 151 1.00 13.14 1.84
C PHE A 151 1.20 13.08 0.33
N LYS A 152 1.13 11.87 -0.26
CA LYS A 152 1.07 11.69 -1.71
C LYS A 152 -0.35 11.42 -2.22
N SER A 153 -1.10 10.47 -1.64
CA SER A 153 -2.43 10.08 -2.19
C SER A 153 -3.34 9.34 -1.22
N ILE A 154 -4.65 9.40 -1.47
CA ILE A 154 -5.66 8.46 -0.97
C ILE A 154 -6.22 7.72 -2.17
N PHE A 155 -6.15 6.39 -2.17
CA PHE A 155 -6.78 5.55 -3.17
C PHE A 155 -8.14 5.04 -2.66
N PHE A 156 -9.04 4.77 -3.61
CA PHE A 156 -10.38 4.30 -3.35
C PHE A 156 -10.51 2.89 -3.91
N GLU A 157 -10.95 1.96 -3.09
CA GLU A 157 -11.29 0.63 -3.53
C GLU A 157 -12.82 0.44 -3.49
N PHE A 158 -13.40 0.05 -4.62
CA PHE A 158 -14.79 -0.39 -4.71
C PHE A 158 -14.82 -1.90 -4.49
N ASN A 159 -15.45 -2.34 -3.40
CA ASN A 159 -15.85 -3.73 -3.17
C ASN A 159 -17.33 -3.91 -3.43
#